data_99df726fce0ecbcda4cf84915b1968fd
#
_entry.id   99df726fce0ecbcda4cf84915b1968fd
#
_cell.length_a   1.000
_cell.length_b   1.000
_cell.length_c   1.000
_cell.angle_alpha   90.00
_cell.angle_beta   90.00
_cell.angle_gamma   90.00
#
_symmetry.space_group_name_H-M   'P 1'
#
loop_
_entity.id
_entity.type
_entity.pdbx_description
1 polymer ?
#
loop_
_entity_poly.entity_id
_entity_poly.type
_entity_poly.pdbx_seq_one_letter_code
_entity_poly.pdbx_strand_id
1 'polypeptide(L)'
;MKYPLLSSANLSPRHFSSLLQSCIKSKALKPCKQVHGKLLASGVDMNSLSLKSRLVGVYASCADLISAELIFQETQNANVFALNWMISAMAFNGYYEQAIGVGMIEQSLVLFDAMKLEGLRPNDFTWNALIAGYARKGLCDGAFALFSRMSEEGLPPDLVTWNAMISGLVQGQCAVEALEVFRDMLIAGIKPNHVTVTGLLPACALMNSIQIGKEIHGLIYRMVLYMNVFVTSALIDIYSKCGSVKDARNVFNEIPIKNVASWNAMIGCYGKHGLVDCAIQLFETMQDREMQANQVTLICVLSACSHGGLVEKGLTIFRCMREMYGIEASKEHYACVVDLLCRSGRVDDAYSFVKEMPIRVTDSIIGAFFNGCKVHNRRYLAEKIAEDILRMKLNRPGGLVTLSNIHASEGEWEEVENVRKMMKEKGVHKNLVSVGLRRRTSSPK
;
A
#
# COMPACT_ATOMS: atom_id res chain seq x y z
N MET A 1 21.94 0.91 -4.68
CA MET A 1 22.74 1.34 -5.86
C MET A 1 23.23 2.75 -5.61
N LYS A 2 24.54 2.98 -5.56
CA LYS A 2 25.12 4.33 -5.51
C LYS A 2 24.89 4.95 -6.89
N TYR A 3 24.08 6.00 -6.98
CA TYR A 3 24.01 6.82 -8.18
C TYR A 3 25.40 7.44 -8.38
N PRO A 4 26.00 7.37 -9.58
CA PRO A 4 27.27 8.01 -9.82
C PRO A 4 27.11 9.50 -9.54
N LEU A 5 27.96 10.04 -8.67
CA LEU A 5 28.08 11.46 -8.41
C LEU A 5 28.18 12.16 -9.78
N LEU A 6 27.20 12.99 -10.10
CA LEU A 6 27.14 13.78 -11.30
C LEU A 6 28.31 14.77 -11.26
N SER A 7 29.47 14.35 -11.76
CA SER A 7 30.62 15.23 -11.94
C SER A 7 30.29 16.34 -12.95
N SER A 8 31.00 17.45 -12.89
CA SER A 8 30.77 18.71 -13.61
C SER A 8 30.94 18.66 -15.14
N ALA A 9 30.75 17.52 -15.77
CA ALA A 9 30.78 17.38 -17.22
C ALA A 9 29.47 17.90 -17.84
N ASN A 10 29.56 18.60 -18.97
CA ASN A 10 28.42 18.99 -19.79
C ASN A 10 27.65 17.75 -20.23
N LEU A 11 26.55 17.46 -19.57
CA LEU A 11 25.71 16.30 -19.85
C LEU A 11 24.87 16.58 -21.10
N SER A 12 24.93 15.69 -22.08
CA SER A 12 24.10 15.80 -23.29
C SER A 12 22.63 15.49 -22.99
N PRO A 13 21.66 15.92 -23.83
CA PRO A 13 20.24 15.59 -23.69
C PRO A 13 19.98 14.08 -23.56
N ARG A 14 20.78 13.24 -24.23
CA ARG A 14 20.70 11.77 -24.13
C ARG A 14 21.03 11.24 -22.73
N HIS A 15 22.03 11.83 -22.07
CA HIS A 15 22.40 11.45 -20.70
C HIS A 15 21.27 11.82 -19.71
N PHE A 16 20.71 13.04 -19.82
CA PHE A 16 19.56 13.43 -19.02
C PHE A 16 18.36 12.52 -19.23
N SER A 17 18.05 12.17 -20.49
CA SER A 17 16.99 11.23 -20.81
C SER A 17 17.17 9.86 -20.13
N SER A 18 18.40 9.31 -20.15
CA SER A 18 18.72 8.03 -19.49
C SER A 18 18.61 8.11 -17.96
N LEU A 19 19.08 9.20 -17.35
CA LEU A 19 18.97 9.42 -15.90
C LEU A 19 17.50 9.54 -15.46
N LEU A 20 16.69 10.30 -16.18
CA LEU A 20 15.26 10.42 -15.91
C LEU A 20 14.55 9.06 -16.04
N GLN A 21 14.90 8.27 -17.07
CA GLN A 21 14.36 6.92 -17.22
C GLN A 21 14.72 6.00 -16.05
N SER A 22 15.94 6.13 -15.52
CA SER A 22 16.35 5.40 -14.31
C SER A 22 15.56 5.85 -13.07
N CYS A 23 15.30 7.15 -12.94
CA CYS A 23 14.48 7.71 -11.86
C CYS A 23 13.02 7.20 -11.92
N ILE A 24 12.42 7.08 -13.12
CA ILE A 24 11.08 6.49 -13.31
C ILE A 24 11.07 5.05 -12.78
N LYS A 25 12.05 4.22 -13.21
CA LYS A 25 12.14 2.81 -12.80
C LYS A 25 12.32 2.64 -11.30
N SER A 26 13.12 3.50 -10.67
CA SER A 26 13.43 3.42 -9.24
C SER A 26 12.46 4.20 -8.34
N LYS A 27 11.53 4.96 -8.91
CA LYS A 27 10.63 5.89 -8.21
C LYS A 27 11.36 6.80 -7.22
N ALA A 28 12.52 7.32 -7.63
CA ALA A 28 13.46 8.04 -6.76
C ALA A 28 13.31 9.57 -6.90
N LEU A 29 12.51 10.20 -6.03
CA LEU A 29 12.21 11.63 -6.08
C LEU A 29 13.45 12.52 -5.82
N LYS A 30 14.29 12.20 -4.82
CA LYS A 30 15.48 13.01 -4.50
C LYS A 30 16.48 13.08 -5.66
N PRO A 31 16.92 11.95 -6.27
CA PRO A 31 17.72 11.96 -7.48
C PRO A 31 17.05 12.71 -8.63
N CYS A 32 15.74 12.58 -8.81
CA CYS A 32 15.00 13.31 -9.84
C CYS A 32 15.14 14.83 -9.66
N LYS A 33 14.91 15.36 -8.45
CA LYS A 33 15.07 16.81 -8.16
C LYS A 33 16.48 17.29 -8.43
N GLN A 34 17.50 16.47 -8.17
CA GLN A 34 18.90 16.79 -8.50
C GLN A 34 19.14 16.83 -10.02
N VAL A 35 18.62 15.84 -10.76
CA VAL A 35 18.72 15.79 -12.22
C VAL A 35 17.99 16.96 -12.85
N HIS A 36 16.79 17.29 -12.37
CA HIS A 36 15.99 18.43 -12.84
C HIS A 36 16.72 19.76 -12.62
N GLY A 37 17.25 20.00 -11.42
CA GLY A 37 18.02 21.21 -11.11
C GLY A 37 19.26 21.37 -12.01
N LYS A 38 19.98 20.28 -12.29
CA LYS A 38 21.12 20.29 -13.23
C LYS A 38 20.69 20.51 -14.67
N LEU A 39 19.56 19.95 -15.08
CA LEU A 39 19.01 20.16 -16.42
C LEU A 39 18.70 21.64 -16.65
N LEU A 40 18.06 22.30 -15.69
CA LEU A 40 17.79 23.74 -15.72
C LEU A 40 19.08 24.56 -15.78
N ALA A 41 20.08 24.22 -14.98
CA ALA A 41 21.37 24.93 -14.93
C ALA A 41 22.24 24.72 -16.17
N SER A 42 22.04 23.64 -16.92
CA SER A 42 22.84 23.30 -18.09
C SER A 42 22.45 24.05 -19.38
N GLY A 43 21.30 24.73 -19.37
CA GLY A 43 20.77 25.41 -20.58
C GLY A 43 20.35 24.44 -21.70
N VAL A 44 20.23 23.14 -21.42
CA VAL A 44 19.77 22.16 -22.40
C VAL A 44 18.33 22.44 -22.77
N ASP A 45 18.00 22.39 -24.07
CA ASP A 45 16.61 22.53 -24.52
C ASP A 45 15.73 21.41 -23.95
N MET A 46 14.80 21.82 -23.12
CA MET A 46 13.86 20.93 -22.42
C MET A 46 12.89 20.21 -23.39
N ASN A 47 12.68 20.73 -24.58
CA ASN A 47 11.84 20.12 -25.63
C ASN A 47 12.62 19.01 -26.37
N SER A 48 13.94 19.02 -26.29
CA SER A 48 14.80 17.99 -26.87
C SER A 48 14.54 16.65 -26.24
N LEU A 49 14.38 15.60 -27.06
CA LEU A 49 14.14 14.21 -26.63
C LEU A 49 12.97 14.05 -25.63
N SER A 50 11.99 14.92 -25.70
CA SER A 50 10.83 14.92 -24.80
C SER A 50 11.21 14.94 -23.31
N LEU A 51 12.24 15.68 -22.92
CA LEU A 51 12.73 15.75 -21.55
C LEU A 51 11.65 16.24 -20.58
N LYS A 52 10.81 17.23 -20.98
CA LYS A 52 9.64 17.65 -20.19
C LYS A 52 8.68 16.50 -19.94
N SER A 53 8.31 15.73 -20.97
CA SER A 53 7.42 14.57 -20.81
C SER A 53 8.00 13.51 -19.87
N ARG A 54 9.33 13.31 -19.88
CA ARG A 54 10.00 12.40 -18.95
C ARG A 54 10.02 12.94 -17.53
N LEU A 55 10.20 14.24 -17.34
CA LEU A 55 10.09 14.88 -16.02
C LEU A 55 8.67 14.74 -15.46
N VAL A 56 7.64 14.97 -16.25
CA VAL A 56 6.25 14.69 -15.88
C VAL A 56 6.13 13.23 -15.41
N GLY A 57 6.64 12.29 -16.20
CA GLY A 57 6.62 10.85 -15.86
C GLY A 57 7.34 10.52 -14.54
N VAL A 58 8.49 11.14 -14.25
CA VAL A 58 9.20 10.89 -12.98
C VAL A 58 8.42 11.44 -11.80
N TYR A 59 7.98 12.70 -11.86
CA TYR A 59 7.22 13.31 -10.77
C TYR A 59 5.89 12.59 -10.54
N ALA A 60 5.19 12.22 -11.62
CA ALA A 60 3.99 11.40 -11.57
C ALA A 60 4.23 10.04 -10.91
N SER A 61 5.30 9.33 -11.29
CA SER A 61 5.64 8.01 -10.71
C SER A 61 6.09 8.08 -9.25
N CYS A 62 6.58 9.24 -8.80
CA CYS A 62 6.97 9.52 -7.42
C CYS A 62 5.83 10.11 -6.56
N ALA A 63 4.62 10.22 -7.09
CA ALA A 63 3.45 10.83 -6.42
C ALA A 63 3.61 12.32 -6.07
N ASP A 64 4.53 13.04 -6.73
CA ASP A 64 4.67 14.51 -6.62
C ASP A 64 3.84 15.18 -7.73
N LEU A 65 2.50 15.14 -7.57
CA LEU A 65 1.55 15.62 -8.57
C LEU A 65 1.68 17.11 -8.84
N ILE A 66 1.94 17.92 -7.82
CA ILE A 66 2.08 19.37 -7.95
C ILE A 66 3.22 19.70 -8.93
N SER A 67 4.38 19.06 -8.72
CA SER A 67 5.52 19.25 -9.63
C SER A 67 5.26 18.70 -11.03
N ALA A 68 4.54 17.58 -11.14
CA ALA A 68 4.16 17.00 -12.43
C ALA A 68 3.23 17.92 -13.21
N GLU A 69 2.22 18.49 -12.54
CA GLU A 69 1.24 19.40 -13.15
C GLU A 69 1.87 20.71 -13.60
N LEU A 70 2.74 21.32 -12.78
CA LEU A 70 3.46 22.55 -13.16
C LEU A 70 4.27 22.35 -14.44
N ILE A 71 5.04 21.25 -14.54
CA ILE A 71 5.84 20.96 -15.73
C ILE A 71 4.95 20.64 -16.93
N PHE A 72 3.82 19.96 -16.70
CA PHE A 72 2.87 19.65 -17.75
C PHE A 72 2.23 20.91 -18.32
N GLN A 73 1.81 21.87 -17.49
CA GLN A 73 1.27 23.18 -17.93
C GLN A 73 2.27 24.00 -18.73
N GLU A 74 3.57 23.91 -18.40
CA GLU A 74 4.65 24.55 -19.17
C GLU A 74 4.98 23.84 -20.49
N THR A 75 4.39 22.66 -20.74
CA THR A 75 4.68 21.87 -21.94
C THR A 75 3.75 22.29 -23.08
N GLN A 76 4.26 23.13 -23.97
CA GLN A 76 3.56 23.43 -25.21
C GLN A 76 3.50 22.18 -26.09
N ASN A 77 2.31 21.80 -26.58
CA ASN A 77 2.06 20.59 -27.37
C ASN A 77 2.46 19.31 -26.62
N ALA A 78 1.74 19.02 -25.52
CA ALA A 78 1.95 17.80 -24.75
C ALA A 78 1.77 16.56 -25.64
N ASN A 79 2.79 15.71 -25.68
CA ASN A 79 2.71 14.48 -26.45
C ASN A 79 1.95 13.38 -25.67
N VAL A 80 1.57 12.31 -26.38
CA VAL A 80 0.85 11.14 -25.81
C VAL A 80 1.51 10.61 -24.52
N PHE A 81 2.84 10.67 -24.41
CA PHE A 81 3.54 10.19 -23.21
C PHE A 81 3.30 11.09 -22.00
N ALA A 82 3.34 12.42 -22.17
CA ALA A 82 3.08 13.35 -21.06
C ALA A 82 1.64 13.24 -20.58
N LEU A 83 0.69 13.17 -21.51
CA LEU A 83 -0.74 12.98 -21.22
C LEU A 83 -0.99 11.67 -20.49
N ASN A 84 -0.43 10.56 -20.97
CA ASN A 84 -0.54 9.25 -20.33
C ASN A 84 -0.01 9.24 -18.89
N TRP A 85 1.13 9.89 -18.64
CA TRP A 85 1.66 10.00 -17.30
C TRP A 85 0.76 10.84 -16.39
N MET A 86 0.20 11.94 -16.89
CA MET A 86 -0.73 12.75 -16.09
C MET A 86 -2.04 12.03 -15.80
N ILE A 87 -2.66 11.41 -16.82
CA ILE A 87 -3.86 10.58 -16.64
C ILE A 87 -3.60 9.49 -15.60
N SER A 88 -2.50 8.74 -15.75
CA SER A 88 -2.12 7.69 -14.80
C SER A 88 -1.90 8.24 -13.39
N ALA A 89 -1.22 9.38 -13.26
CA ALA A 89 -0.95 10.00 -11.98
C ALA A 89 -2.23 10.47 -11.28
N MET A 90 -3.15 11.09 -11.99
CA MET A 90 -4.44 11.53 -11.46
C MET A 90 -5.32 10.33 -11.09
N ALA A 91 -5.32 9.28 -11.91
CA ALA A 91 -6.09 8.05 -11.66
C ALA A 91 -5.56 7.26 -10.44
N PHE A 92 -4.24 7.24 -10.19
CA PHE A 92 -3.63 6.42 -9.13
C PHE A 92 -3.31 7.16 -7.83
N ASN A 93 -3.05 8.47 -7.86
CA ASN A 93 -2.58 9.21 -6.68
C ASN A 93 -3.69 9.85 -5.82
N GLY A 94 -4.95 9.76 -6.19
CA GLY A 94 -6.07 10.28 -5.40
C GLY A 94 -6.28 9.58 -4.04
N TYR A 95 -5.24 9.07 -3.40
CA TYR A 95 -5.32 8.28 -2.17
C TYR A 95 -5.40 9.10 -0.87
N TYR A 96 -5.04 10.40 -0.90
CA TYR A 96 -4.82 11.13 0.35
C TYR A 96 -6.02 11.87 0.93
N GLU A 97 -7.05 12.18 0.13
CA GLU A 97 -8.33 12.71 0.63
C GLU A 97 -9.47 12.26 -0.28
N GLN A 98 -10.51 11.62 0.27
CA GLN A 98 -11.61 11.03 -0.53
C GLN A 98 -12.31 12.04 -1.46
N ALA A 99 -12.48 13.28 -1.04
CA ALA A 99 -13.13 14.32 -1.85
C ALA A 99 -12.22 14.84 -2.99
N ILE A 100 -10.93 15.03 -2.72
CA ILE A 100 -9.93 15.42 -3.72
C ILE A 100 -9.70 14.28 -4.69
N GLY A 101 -9.73 13.02 -4.20
CA GLY A 101 -9.52 11.84 -5.01
C GLY A 101 -10.59 11.58 -6.08
N VAL A 102 -11.85 11.92 -5.82
CA VAL A 102 -12.93 11.81 -6.82
C VAL A 102 -12.76 12.91 -7.88
N GLY A 103 -12.52 14.15 -7.48
CA GLY A 103 -12.28 15.24 -8.43
C GLY A 103 -11.08 15.00 -9.35
N MET A 104 -10.02 14.35 -8.85
CA MET A 104 -8.84 14.02 -9.66
C MET A 104 -9.13 12.95 -10.71
N ILE A 105 -9.98 11.95 -10.42
CA ILE A 105 -10.32 10.94 -11.41
C ILE A 105 -11.22 11.49 -12.50
N GLU A 106 -12.12 12.41 -12.17
CA GLU A 106 -12.92 13.15 -13.14
C GLU A 106 -12.01 14.03 -14.03
N GLN A 107 -11.01 14.70 -13.45
CA GLN A 107 -10.01 15.45 -14.21
C GLN A 107 -9.20 14.55 -15.16
N SER A 108 -8.91 13.30 -14.76
CA SER A 108 -8.22 12.34 -15.64
C SER A 108 -9.06 12.01 -16.88
N LEU A 109 -10.39 11.94 -16.73
CA LEU A 109 -11.31 11.72 -17.85
C LEU A 109 -11.40 12.95 -18.76
N VAL A 110 -11.47 14.16 -18.17
CA VAL A 110 -11.43 15.42 -18.93
C VAL A 110 -10.14 15.51 -19.76
N LEU A 111 -8.99 15.14 -19.18
CA LEU A 111 -7.72 15.13 -19.88
C LEU A 111 -7.67 14.08 -21.01
N PHE A 112 -8.31 12.93 -20.79
CA PHE A 112 -8.47 11.90 -21.81
C PHE A 112 -9.34 12.36 -22.98
N ASP A 113 -10.45 13.03 -22.71
CA ASP A 113 -11.33 13.56 -23.78
C ASP A 113 -10.63 14.72 -24.51
N ALA A 114 -9.90 15.60 -23.81
CA ALA A 114 -9.08 16.64 -24.42
C ALA A 114 -8.01 16.07 -25.36
N MET A 115 -7.33 14.98 -24.95
CA MET A 115 -6.37 14.25 -25.78
C MET A 115 -7.00 13.82 -27.11
N LYS A 116 -8.25 13.34 -27.10
CA LYS A 116 -8.98 12.93 -28.31
C LYS A 116 -9.36 14.13 -29.19
N LEU A 117 -9.77 15.23 -28.57
CA LEU A 117 -10.10 16.48 -29.30
C LEU A 117 -8.89 17.06 -30.04
N GLU A 118 -7.70 16.89 -29.48
CA GLU A 118 -6.42 17.28 -30.14
C GLU A 118 -5.97 16.29 -31.23
N GLY A 119 -6.78 15.26 -31.55
CA GLY A 119 -6.45 14.25 -32.54
C GLY A 119 -5.43 13.21 -32.10
N LEU A 120 -5.05 13.19 -30.83
CA LEU A 120 -4.14 12.19 -30.25
C LEU A 120 -4.95 10.96 -29.88
N ARG A 121 -4.55 9.79 -30.38
CA ARG A 121 -5.24 8.52 -30.07
C ARG A 121 -4.79 7.96 -28.75
N PRO A 122 -5.72 7.73 -27.78
CA PRO A 122 -5.42 6.95 -26.57
C PRO A 122 -4.93 5.55 -26.93
N ASN A 123 -3.93 5.08 -26.22
CA ASN A 123 -3.41 3.71 -26.37
C ASN A 123 -3.83 2.82 -25.17
N ASP A 124 -3.48 1.53 -25.21
CA ASP A 124 -3.81 0.57 -24.17
C ASP A 124 -3.39 1.05 -22.76
N PHE A 125 -2.23 1.73 -22.66
CA PHE A 125 -1.77 2.28 -21.37
C PHE A 125 -2.72 3.35 -20.82
N THR A 126 -3.24 4.23 -21.70
CA THR A 126 -4.20 5.27 -21.32
C THR A 126 -5.49 4.67 -20.79
N TRP A 127 -6.05 3.71 -21.54
CA TRP A 127 -7.27 3.01 -21.17
C TRP A 127 -7.11 2.22 -19.86
N ASN A 128 -6.04 1.44 -19.75
CA ASN A 128 -5.75 0.64 -18.56
C ASN A 128 -5.56 1.50 -17.31
N ALA A 129 -4.97 2.69 -17.43
CA ALA A 129 -4.83 3.62 -16.33
C ALA A 129 -6.17 4.15 -15.83
N LEU A 130 -7.06 4.54 -16.74
CA LEU A 130 -8.41 5.01 -16.39
C LEU A 130 -9.26 3.90 -15.78
N ILE A 131 -9.35 2.73 -16.44
CA ILE A 131 -10.11 1.57 -15.97
C ILE A 131 -9.68 1.19 -14.56
N ALA A 132 -8.36 1.01 -14.35
CA ALA A 132 -7.83 0.67 -13.02
C ALA A 132 -8.07 1.78 -11.99
N GLY A 133 -7.98 3.05 -12.39
CA GLY A 133 -8.24 4.19 -11.52
C GLY A 133 -9.68 4.24 -11.01
N TYR A 134 -10.66 4.13 -11.91
CA TYR A 134 -12.09 4.07 -11.59
C TYR A 134 -12.41 2.86 -10.72
N ALA A 135 -11.93 1.68 -11.11
CA ALA A 135 -12.12 0.44 -10.36
C ALA A 135 -11.56 0.54 -8.93
N ARG A 136 -10.35 1.08 -8.74
CA ARG A 136 -9.72 1.27 -7.43
C ARG A 136 -10.45 2.24 -6.51
N LYS A 137 -11.20 3.19 -7.07
CA LYS A 137 -12.04 4.10 -6.30
C LYS A 137 -13.41 3.51 -5.94
N GLY A 138 -13.68 2.29 -6.35
CA GLY A 138 -14.99 1.66 -6.19
C GLY A 138 -16.07 2.23 -7.11
N LEU A 139 -15.68 2.98 -8.14
CA LEU A 139 -16.58 3.52 -9.18
C LEU A 139 -16.78 2.45 -10.25
N CYS A 140 -17.42 1.35 -9.86
CA CYS A 140 -17.53 0.15 -10.68
C CYS A 140 -18.22 0.43 -12.02
N ASP A 141 -19.36 1.13 -12.03
CA ASP A 141 -20.09 1.46 -13.24
C ASP A 141 -19.24 2.25 -14.26
N GLY A 142 -18.46 3.23 -13.76
CA GLY A 142 -17.54 4.00 -14.59
C GLY A 142 -16.40 3.13 -15.17
N ALA A 143 -15.88 2.20 -14.39
CA ALA A 143 -14.84 1.26 -14.84
C ALA A 143 -15.38 0.32 -15.92
N PHE A 144 -16.60 -0.22 -15.76
CA PHE A 144 -17.26 -1.05 -16.76
C PHE A 144 -17.56 -0.27 -18.05
N ALA A 145 -18.06 0.97 -17.94
CA ALA A 145 -18.31 1.83 -19.08
C ALA A 145 -17.03 2.11 -19.89
N LEU A 146 -15.90 2.39 -19.22
CA LEU A 146 -14.62 2.59 -19.88
C LEU A 146 -14.09 1.30 -20.53
N PHE A 147 -14.27 0.15 -19.88
CA PHE A 147 -13.87 -1.15 -20.40
C PHE A 147 -14.65 -1.48 -21.70
N SER A 148 -15.95 -1.26 -21.74
CA SER A 148 -16.78 -1.44 -22.93
C SER A 148 -16.43 -0.46 -24.05
N ARG A 149 -16.25 0.82 -23.71
CA ARG A 149 -15.88 1.90 -24.64
C ARG A 149 -14.54 1.63 -25.33
N MET A 150 -13.57 1.05 -24.61
CA MET A 150 -12.28 0.65 -25.20
C MET A 150 -12.47 -0.33 -26.37
N SER A 151 -13.34 -1.32 -26.20
CA SER A 151 -13.67 -2.30 -27.25
C SER A 151 -14.40 -1.63 -28.42
N GLU A 152 -15.35 -0.75 -28.16
CA GLU A 152 -16.12 -0.02 -29.17
C GLU A 152 -15.23 0.90 -30.02
N GLU A 153 -14.14 1.43 -29.43
CA GLU A 153 -13.14 2.22 -30.14
C GLU A 153 -12.10 1.38 -30.91
N GLY A 154 -12.31 0.06 -30.99
CA GLY A 154 -11.48 -0.84 -31.77
C GLY A 154 -10.20 -1.34 -31.06
N LEU A 155 -10.13 -1.17 -29.75
CA LEU A 155 -9.06 -1.67 -28.90
C LEU A 155 -9.60 -2.77 -28.00
N PRO A 156 -9.55 -4.06 -28.43
CA PRO A 156 -10.05 -5.15 -27.60
C PRO A 156 -9.23 -5.30 -26.32
N PRO A 157 -9.88 -5.47 -25.15
CA PRO A 157 -9.20 -5.66 -23.88
C PRO A 157 -8.24 -6.85 -23.92
N ASP A 158 -6.98 -6.61 -23.65
CA ASP A 158 -5.95 -7.62 -23.55
C ASP A 158 -5.81 -8.15 -22.10
N LEU A 159 -4.89 -9.09 -21.89
CA LEU A 159 -4.60 -9.65 -20.56
C LEU A 159 -4.25 -8.57 -19.52
N VAL A 160 -3.59 -7.49 -19.93
CA VAL A 160 -3.21 -6.39 -19.03
C VAL A 160 -4.44 -5.60 -18.62
N THR A 161 -5.35 -5.34 -19.56
CA THR A 161 -6.63 -4.65 -19.31
C THR A 161 -7.50 -5.45 -18.32
N TRP A 162 -7.67 -6.75 -18.54
CA TRP A 162 -8.40 -7.63 -17.64
C TRP A 162 -7.78 -7.65 -16.23
N ASN A 163 -6.46 -7.75 -16.14
CA ASN A 163 -5.75 -7.71 -14.86
C ASN A 163 -5.89 -6.35 -14.15
N ALA A 164 -5.86 -5.25 -14.90
CA ALA A 164 -6.06 -3.91 -14.37
C ALA A 164 -7.46 -3.73 -13.78
N MET A 165 -8.50 -4.21 -14.50
CA MET A 165 -9.88 -4.20 -14.03
C MET A 165 -10.06 -5.04 -12.76
N ILE A 166 -9.65 -6.32 -12.78
CA ILE A 166 -9.77 -7.24 -11.63
C ILE A 166 -9.04 -6.67 -10.39
N SER A 167 -7.77 -6.31 -10.54
CA SER A 167 -6.97 -5.79 -9.43
C SER A 167 -7.51 -4.45 -8.91
N GLY A 168 -8.01 -3.61 -9.81
CA GLY A 168 -8.64 -2.35 -9.45
C GLY A 168 -9.91 -2.55 -8.62
N LEU A 169 -10.83 -3.39 -9.07
CA LEU A 169 -12.08 -3.71 -8.37
C LEU A 169 -11.80 -4.29 -6.96
N VAL A 170 -10.85 -5.22 -6.84
CA VAL A 170 -10.47 -5.78 -5.54
C VAL A 170 -9.92 -4.69 -4.60
N GLN A 171 -9.07 -3.79 -5.10
CA GLN A 171 -8.56 -2.67 -4.30
C GLN A 171 -9.65 -1.65 -3.96
N GLY A 172 -10.64 -1.47 -4.83
CA GLY A 172 -11.84 -0.67 -4.62
C GLY A 172 -12.90 -1.31 -3.72
N GLN A 173 -12.61 -2.48 -3.12
CA GLN A 173 -13.52 -3.25 -2.25
C GLN A 173 -14.75 -3.83 -2.99
N CYS A 174 -14.72 -3.89 -4.32
CA CYS A 174 -15.74 -4.44 -5.21
C CYS A 174 -15.42 -5.90 -5.54
N ALA A 175 -15.49 -6.78 -4.54
CA ALA A 175 -15.00 -8.17 -4.65
C ALA A 175 -15.92 -9.04 -5.54
N VAL A 176 -17.22 -8.80 -5.52
CA VAL A 176 -18.20 -9.55 -6.33
C VAL A 176 -17.97 -9.25 -7.80
N GLU A 177 -17.89 -7.98 -8.14
CA GLU A 177 -17.66 -7.50 -9.49
C GLU A 177 -16.31 -7.99 -10.03
N ALA A 178 -15.28 -8.06 -9.17
CA ALA A 178 -13.99 -8.62 -9.57
C ALA A 178 -14.07 -10.11 -9.96
N LEU A 179 -14.88 -10.90 -9.25
CA LEU A 179 -15.12 -12.31 -9.59
C LEU A 179 -15.94 -12.46 -10.87
N GLU A 180 -16.92 -11.58 -11.10
CA GLU A 180 -17.70 -11.55 -12.34
C GLU A 180 -16.80 -11.23 -13.54
N VAL A 181 -15.97 -10.19 -13.44
CA VAL A 181 -14.97 -9.85 -14.48
C VAL A 181 -14.01 -11.01 -14.74
N PHE A 182 -13.57 -11.71 -13.69
CA PHE A 182 -12.72 -12.89 -13.87
C PHE A 182 -13.44 -14.02 -14.62
N ARG A 183 -14.72 -14.26 -14.31
CA ARG A 183 -15.52 -15.25 -15.06
C ARG A 183 -15.68 -14.83 -16.52
N ASP A 184 -15.96 -13.56 -16.79
CA ASP A 184 -16.11 -13.02 -18.14
C ASP A 184 -14.80 -13.12 -18.94
N MET A 185 -13.65 -12.89 -18.29
CA MET A 185 -12.33 -13.12 -18.86
C MET A 185 -12.14 -14.59 -19.33
N LEU A 186 -12.59 -15.56 -18.51
CA LEU A 186 -12.53 -16.98 -18.87
C LEU A 186 -13.46 -17.31 -20.03
N ILE A 187 -14.68 -16.75 -20.07
CA ILE A 187 -15.64 -16.90 -21.15
C ILE A 187 -15.09 -16.30 -22.46
N ALA A 188 -14.40 -15.16 -22.38
CA ALA A 188 -13.72 -14.53 -23.52
C ALA A 188 -12.49 -15.32 -24.00
N GLY A 189 -12.16 -16.46 -23.38
CA GLY A 189 -11.02 -17.31 -23.75
C GLY A 189 -9.67 -16.74 -23.40
N ILE A 190 -9.60 -15.66 -22.62
CA ILE A 190 -8.34 -15.07 -22.17
C ILE A 190 -7.79 -15.90 -21.01
N LYS A 191 -6.58 -16.45 -21.20
CA LYS A 191 -5.94 -17.30 -20.18
C LYS A 191 -5.38 -16.47 -19.02
N PRO A 192 -5.85 -16.67 -17.78
CA PRO A 192 -5.30 -16.03 -16.60
C PRO A 192 -3.82 -16.38 -16.40
N ASN A 193 -3.07 -15.44 -15.85
CA ASN A 193 -1.69 -15.65 -15.44
C ASN A 193 -1.53 -15.46 -13.92
N HIS A 194 -0.28 -15.52 -13.44
CA HIS A 194 0.02 -15.31 -12.02
C HIS A 194 -0.43 -13.91 -11.51
N VAL A 195 -0.38 -12.87 -12.34
CA VAL A 195 -0.85 -11.52 -11.99
C VAL A 195 -2.36 -11.51 -11.79
N THR A 196 -3.11 -12.15 -12.72
CA THR A 196 -4.57 -12.30 -12.60
C THR A 196 -4.95 -12.92 -11.27
N VAL A 197 -4.32 -14.05 -10.95
CA VAL A 197 -4.66 -14.83 -9.75
C VAL A 197 -4.27 -14.07 -8.47
N THR A 198 -3.06 -13.51 -8.41
CA THR A 198 -2.60 -12.73 -7.24
C THR A 198 -3.43 -11.46 -7.03
N GLY A 199 -3.93 -10.85 -8.10
CA GLY A 199 -4.84 -9.71 -8.04
C GLY A 199 -6.25 -10.08 -7.56
N LEU A 200 -6.73 -11.28 -7.91
CA LEU A 200 -8.06 -11.76 -7.56
C LEU A 200 -8.15 -12.35 -6.14
N LEU A 201 -7.11 -13.06 -5.69
CA LEU A 201 -7.12 -13.77 -4.41
C LEU A 201 -7.59 -12.93 -3.21
N PRO A 202 -7.22 -11.63 -3.07
CA PRO A 202 -7.71 -10.82 -1.95
C PRO A 202 -9.24 -10.64 -1.91
N ALA A 203 -9.95 -10.82 -3.03
CA ALA A 203 -11.42 -10.81 -3.04
C ALA A 203 -12.03 -11.85 -2.10
N CYS A 204 -11.39 -13.02 -1.96
CA CYS A 204 -11.83 -14.07 -1.04
C CYS A 204 -11.86 -13.58 0.43
N ALA A 205 -10.83 -12.82 0.83
CA ALA A 205 -10.76 -12.24 2.15
C ALA A 205 -11.81 -11.12 2.37
N LEU A 206 -12.06 -10.30 1.35
CA LEU A 206 -13.09 -9.26 1.39
C LEU A 206 -14.49 -9.86 1.57
N MET A 207 -14.75 -10.99 0.92
CA MET A 207 -16.02 -11.71 1.02
C MET A 207 -16.08 -12.64 2.24
N ASN A 208 -14.98 -12.76 2.97
CA ASN A 208 -14.83 -13.72 4.08
C ASN A 208 -15.24 -15.16 3.70
N SER A 209 -14.91 -15.57 2.46
CA SER A 209 -15.32 -16.84 1.88
C SER A 209 -14.14 -17.73 1.57
N ILE A 210 -13.92 -18.73 2.40
CA ILE A 210 -12.92 -19.78 2.17
C ILE A 210 -13.27 -20.64 0.97
N GLN A 211 -14.56 -20.79 0.65
CA GLN A 211 -15.02 -21.60 -0.46
C GLN A 211 -14.52 -21.05 -1.80
N ILE A 212 -14.66 -19.75 -2.02
CA ILE A 212 -14.12 -19.07 -3.22
C ILE A 212 -12.59 -19.25 -3.29
N GLY A 213 -11.91 -19.13 -2.14
CA GLY A 213 -10.47 -19.39 -2.06
C GLY A 213 -10.08 -20.78 -2.52
N LYS A 214 -10.86 -21.83 -2.16
CA LYS A 214 -10.65 -23.21 -2.60
C LYS A 214 -10.93 -23.41 -4.08
N GLU A 215 -11.94 -22.77 -4.63
CA GLU A 215 -12.26 -22.82 -6.06
C GLU A 215 -11.15 -22.20 -6.91
N ILE A 216 -10.66 -21.01 -6.50
CA ILE A 216 -9.51 -20.36 -7.17
C ILE A 216 -8.25 -21.21 -7.01
N HIS A 217 -8.03 -21.82 -5.84
CA HIS A 217 -6.90 -22.74 -5.62
C HIS A 217 -6.96 -23.93 -6.56
N GLY A 218 -8.14 -24.54 -6.73
CA GLY A 218 -8.35 -25.62 -7.73
C GLY A 218 -8.07 -25.17 -9.17
N LEU A 219 -8.40 -23.92 -9.53
CA LEU A 219 -8.05 -23.36 -10.84
C LEU A 219 -6.53 -23.19 -10.99
N ILE A 220 -5.84 -22.71 -9.95
CA ILE A 220 -4.38 -22.56 -9.93
C ILE A 220 -3.68 -23.87 -10.25
N TYR A 221 -4.14 -24.99 -9.67
CA TYR A 221 -3.62 -26.32 -9.97
C TYR A 221 -3.85 -26.71 -11.43
N ARG A 222 -5.09 -26.56 -11.93
CA ARG A 222 -5.43 -26.90 -13.32
C ARG A 222 -4.64 -26.10 -14.35
N MET A 223 -4.25 -24.86 -13.99
CA MET A 223 -3.49 -23.95 -14.86
C MET A 223 -1.97 -24.07 -14.68
N VAL A 224 -1.51 -24.98 -13.83
CA VAL A 224 -0.07 -25.18 -13.50
C VAL A 224 0.60 -23.92 -12.94
N LEU A 225 -0.17 -23.03 -12.30
CA LEU A 225 0.35 -21.79 -11.69
C LEU A 225 0.88 -21.99 -10.26
N TYR A 226 0.67 -23.15 -9.66
CA TYR A 226 1.11 -23.49 -8.29
C TYR A 226 2.63 -23.48 -8.12
N MET A 227 3.40 -23.59 -9.21
CA MET A 227 4.86 -23.46 -9.18
C MET A 227 5.33 -22.01 -9.00
N ASN A 228 4.44 -21.03 -9.16
CA ASN A 228 4.79 -19.63 -9.00
C ASN A 228 4.74 -19.24 -7.53
N VAL A 229 5.89 -18.80 -7.00
CA VAL A 229 6.05 -18.48 -5.59
C VAL A 229 5.18 -17.29 -5.14
N PHE A 230 4.88 -16.34 -6.02
CA PHE A 230 3.98 -15.24 -5.70
C PHE A 230 2.55 -15.74 -5.51
N VAL A 231 2.11 -16.71 -6.34
CA VAL A 231 0.79 -17.32 -6.23
C VAL A 231 0.67 -18.12 -4.93
N THR A 232 1.66 -18.94 -4.60
CA THR A 232 1.63 -19.76 -3.39
C THR A 232 1.71 -18.93 -2.11
N SER A 233 2.51 -17.86 -2.11
CA SER A 233 2.56 -16.91 -0.99
C SER A 233 1.24 -16.18 -0.80
N ALA A 234 0.57 -15.79 -1.88
CA ALA A 234 -0.74 -15.17 -1.84
C ALA A 234 -1.83 -16.15 -1.34
N LEU A 235 -1.77 -17.43 -1.72
CA LEU A 235 -2.66 -18.47 -1.20
C LEU A 235 -2.49 -18.65 0.31
N ILE A 236 -1.27 -18.70 0.83
CA ILE A 236 -1.00 -18.77 2.27
C ILE A 236 -1.64 -17.56 2.99
N ASP A 237 -1.45 -16.34 2.46
CA ASP A 237 -2.03 -15.13 3.07
C ASP A 237 -3.56 -15.15 3.07
N ILE A 238 -4.18 -15.59 1.97
CA ILE A 238 -5.64 -15.69 1.89
C ILE A 238 -6.20 -16.74 2.82
N TYR A 239 -5.64 -17.94 2.86
CA TYR A 239 -6.08 -18.95 3.82
C TYR A 239 -5.90 -18.48 5.27
N SER A 240 -4.80 -17.75 5.55
CA SER A 240 -4.61 -17.09 6.85
C SER A 240 -5.72 -16.09 7.15
N LYS A 241 -6.04 -15.19 6.21
CA LYS A 241 -7.12 -14.18 6.38
C LYS A 241 -8.51 -14.81 6.55
N CYS A 242 -8.76 -15.93 5.89
CA CYS A 242 -10.00 -16.71 6.04
C CYS A 242 -10.01 -17.64 7.28
N GLY A 243 -9.00 -17.55 8.14
CA GLY A 243 -8.95 -18.35 9.39
C GLY A 243 -8.51 -19.81 9.22
N SER A 244 -8.14 -20.24 8.01
CA SER A 244 -7.75 -21.64 7.76
C SER A 244 -6.24 -21.83 7.79
N VAL A 245 -5.69 -21.88 9.01
CA VAL A 245 -4.25 -22.13 9.22
C VAL A 245 -3.81 -23.49 8.65
N LYS A 246 -4.70 -24.49 8.71
CA LYS A 246 -4.43 -25.83 8.18
C LYS A 246 -4.22 -25.81 6.66
N ASP A 247 -5.10 -25.13 5.91
CA ASP A 247 -4.97 -25.04 4.45
C ASP A 247 -3.75 -24.19 4.07
N ALA A 248 -3.47 -23.09 4.81
CA ALA A 248 -2.24 -22.31 4.65
C ALA A 248 -0.97 -23.17 4.83
N ARG A 249 -0.95 -24.03 5.86
CA ARG A 249 0.17 -24.94 6.13
C ARG A 249 0.31 -26.01 5.04
N ASN A 250 -0.78 -26.54 4.52
CA ASN A 250 -0.75 -27.52 3.43
C ASN A 250 -0.09 -26.89 2.18
N VAL A 251 -0.56 -25.69 1.76
CA VAL A 251 0.04 -24.95 0.64
C VAL A 251 1.54 -24.72 0.88
N PHE A 252 1.92 -24.28 2.10
CA PHE A 252 3.33 -24.08 2.44
C PHE A 252 4.16 -25.36 2.31
N ASN A 253 3.64 -26.51 2.75
CA ASN A 253 4.34 -27.79 2.68
C ASN A 253 4.55 -28.24 1.25
N GLU A 254 3.58 -28.01 0.36
CA GLU A 254 3.60 -28.40 -1.06
C GLU A 254 4.58 -27.59 -1.90
N ILE A 255 5.06 -26.43 -1.44
CA ILE A 255 6.06 -25.63 -2.16
C ILE A 255 7.39 -26.40 -2.23
N PRO A 256 7.86 -26.82 -3.41
CA PRO A 256 9.10 -27.61 -3.50
C PRO A 256 10.32 -26.81 -3.05
N ILE A 257 10.47 -25.59 -3.57
CA ILE A 257 11.57 -24.69 -3.25
C ILE A 257 10.98 -23.45 -2.59
N LYS A 258 11.09 -23.39 -1.26
CA LYS A 258 10.58 -22.27 -0.47
C LYS A 258 11.52 -21.09 -0.55
N ASN A 259 10.97 -19.91 -0.85
CA ASN A 259 11.72 -18.65 -0.77
C ASN A 259 11.34 -17.87 0.50
N VAL A 260 12.07 -16.78 0.77
CA VAL A 260 11.84 -15.92 1.95
C VAL A 260 10.38 -15.44 2.05
N ALA A 261 9.71 -15.17 0.92
CA ALA A 261 8.32 -14.69 0.93
C ALA A 261 7.35 -15.77 1.44
N SER A 262 7.53 -17.04 1.05
CA SER A 262 6.69 -18.15 1.54
C SER A 262 6.91 -18.43 3.02
N TRP A 263 8.15 -18.32 3.52
CA TRP A 263 8.44 -18.40 4.94
C TRP A 263 7.76 -17.28 5.71
N ASN A 264 7.91 -16.04 5.25
CA ASN A 264 7.30 -14.87 5.88
C ASN A 264 5.77 -14.98 5.93
N ALA A 265 5.14 -15.43 4.84
CA ALA A 265 3.70 -15.64 4.79
C ALA A 265 3.22 -16.63 5.85
N MET A 266 3.95 -17.76 6.04
CA MET A 266 3.56 -18.79 7.00
C MET A 266 3.88 -18.41 8.45
N ILE A 267 5.03 -17.77 8.70
CA ILE A 267 5.38 -17.20 10.02
C ILE A 267 4.33 -16.17 10.43
N GLY A 268 3.98 -15.25 9.52
CA GLY A 268 2.95 -14.25 9.75
C GLY A 268 1.56 -14.84 9.96
N CYS A 269 1.22 -15.94 9.26
CA CYS A 269 0.00 -16.68 9.47
C CYS A 269 -0.08 -17.21 10.91
N TYR A 270 0.94 -17.91 11.36
CA TYR A 270 0.98 -18.43 12.74
C TYR A 270 0.91 -17.31 13.79
N GLY A 271 1.65 -16.21 13.59
CA GLY A 271 1.62 -15.06 14.49
C GLY A 271 0.24 -14.44 14.63
N LYS A 272 -0.45 -14.20 13.51
CA LYS A 272 -1.81 -13.63 13.49
C LYS A 272 -2.86 -14.52 14.20
N HIS A 273 -2.65 -15.81 14.19
CA HIS A 273 -3.56 -16.80 14.81
C HIS A 273 -3.15 -17.22 16.22
N GLY A 274 -2.19 -16.53 16.84
CA GLY A 274 -1.76 -16.82 18.22
C GLY A 274 -0.95 -18.11 18.37
N LEU A 275 -0.56 -18.76 17.27
CA LEU A 275 0.27 -19.96 17.27
C LEU A 275 1.76 -19.59 17.34
N VAL A 276 2.13 -18.92 18.43
CA VAL A 276 3.42 -18.22 18.53
C VAL A 276 4.59 -19.21 18.54
N ASP A 277 4.45 -20.32 19.25
CA ASP A 277 5.50 -21.35 19.30
C ASP A 277 5.76 -21.92 17.90
N CYS A 278 4.70 -22.15 17.11
CA CYS A 278 4.83 -22.59 15.73
C CYS A 278 5.50 -21.53 14.85
N ALA A 279 5.22 -20.24 15.07
CA ALA A 279 5.86 -19.16 14.35
C ALA A 279 7.37 -19.08 14.62
N ILE A 280 7.74 -19.22 15.90
CA ILE A 280 9.13 -19.21 16.34
C ILE A 280 9.88 -20.43 15.83
N GLN A 281 9.34 -21.63 15.99
CA GLN A 281 9.95 -22.86 15.45
C GLN A 281 10.14 -22.79 13.93
N LEU A 282 9.16 -22.21 13.23
CA LEU A 282 9.27 -22.04 11.78
C LEU A 282 10.37 -21.04 11.41
N PHE A 283 10.54 -19.98 12.17
CA PHE A 283 11.63 -19.03 12.00
C PHE A 283 12.98 -19.66 12.26
N GLU A 284 13.13 -20.43 13.33
CA GLU A 284 14.34 -21.19 13.66
C GLU A 284 14.66 -22.21 12.52
N THR A 285 13.65 -22.95 12.05
CA THR A 285 13.80 -23.86 10.90
C THR A 285 14.24 -23.14 9.62
N MET A 286 13.77 -21.92 9.39
CA MET A 286 14.20 -21.09 8.26
C MET A 286 15.70 -20.77 8.37
N GLN A 287 16.19 -20.44 9.57
CA GLN A 287 17.60 -20.16 9.84
C GLN A 287 18.47 -21.41 9.70
N ASP A 288 18.03 -22.56 10.22
CA ASP A 288 18.71 -23.85 10.09
C ASP A 288 18.92 -24.27 8.63
N ARG A 289 18.03 -23.78 7.74
CA ARG A 289 18.15 -23.97 6.29
C ARG A 289 18.99 -22.88 5.59
N GLU A 290 19.75 -22.11 6.34
CA GLU A 290 20.61 -21.02 5.85
C GLU A 290 19.84 -19.95 5.04
N MET A 291 18.51 -19.89 5.20
CA MET A 291 17.68 -18.86 4.57
C MET A 291 17.81 -17.55 5.34
N GLN A 292 18.36 -16.55 4.71
CA GLN A 292 18.56 -15.25 5.35
C GLN A 292 17.25 -14.54 5.61
N ALA A 293 17.03 -14.19 6.89
CA ALA A 293 15.91 -13.34 7.27
C ALA A 293 16.05 -11.96 6.65
N ASN A 294 14.93 -11.37 6.25
CA ASN A 294 14.86 -9.98 5.78
C ASN A 294 14.03 -9.12 6.73
N GLN A 295 13.87 -7.83 6.41
CA GLN A 295 13.06 -6.89 7.21
C GLN A 295 11.65 -7.44 7.49
N VAL A 296 10.98 -8.02 6.47
CA VAL A 296 9.62 -8.57 6.61
C VAL A 296 9.60 -9.80 7.53
N THR A 297 10.64 -10.64 7.46
CA THR A 297 10.76 -11.80 8.37
C THR A 297 10.76 -11.36 9.83
N LEU A 298 11.56 -10.35 10.16
CA LEU A 298 11.68 -9.86 11.54
C LEU A 298 10.42 -9.13 11.99
N ILE A 299 9.72 -8.41 11.10
CA ILE A 299 8.39 -7.86 11.40
C ILE A 299 7.40 -8.98 11.75
N CYS A 300 7.34 -10.07 10.94
CA CYS A 300 6.45 -11.19 11.21
C CYS A 300 6.74 -11.86 12.57
N VAL A 301 8.03 -12.06 12.89
CA VAL A 301 8.46 -12.67 14.17
C VAL A 301 8.17 -11.75 15.36
N LEU A 302 8.50 -10.46 15.26
CA LEU A 302 8.20 -9.48 16.32
C LEU A 302 6.70 -9.33 16.55
N SER A 303 5.90 -9.34 15.48
CA SER A 303 4.44 -9.34 15.57
C SER A 303 3.93 -10.60 16.23
N ALA A 304 4.48 -11.78 15.93
CA ALA A 304 4.14 -13.03 16.60
C ALA A 304 4.46 -12.96 18.10
N CYS A 305 5.66 -12.45 18.47
CA CYS A 305 6.01 -12.22 19.88
C CYS A 305 5.02 -11.28 20.58
N SER A 306 4.58 -10.20 19.90
CA SER A 306 3.59 -9.26 20.44
C SER A 306 2.25 -9.96 20.75
N HIS A 307 1.73 -10.74 19.79
CA HIS A 307 0.47 -11.46 19.99
C HIS A 307 0.57 -12.56 21.07
N GLY A 308 1.73 -13.15 21.24
CA GLY A 308 1.98 -14.21 22.24
C GLY A 308 2.52 -13.74 23.58
N GLY A 309 2.75 -12.45 23.76
CA GLY A 309 3.30 -11.90 25.00
C GLY A 309 4.75 -12.31 25.29
N LEU A 310 5.52 -12.76 24.28
CA LEU A 310 6.91 -13.18 24.43
C LEU A 310 7.86 -11.95 24.45
N VAL A 311 7.75 -11.14 25.51
CA VAL A 311 8.42 -9.82 25.59
C VAL A 311 9.92 -9.93 25.47
N GLU A 312 10.56 -10.74 26.31
CA GLU A 312 12.01 -10.83 26.35
C GLU A 312 12.60 -11.40 25.04
N LYS A 313 11.92 -12.40 24.44
CA LYS A 313 12.32 -12.95 23.15
C LYS A 313 12.22 -11.89 22.03
N GLY A 314 11.11 -11.13 21.99
CA GLY A 314 10.93 -10.05 21.02
C GLY A 314 11.95 -8.93 21.18
N LEU A 315 12.20 -8.48 22.41
CA LEU A 315 13.23 -7.48 22.69
C LEU A 315 14.64 -7.95 22.33
N THR A 316 14.96 -9.20 22.59
CA THR A 316 16.25 -9.80 22.22
C THR A 316 16.43 -9.80 20.69
N ILE A 317 15.41 -10.29 19.96
CA ILE A 317 15.45 -10.28 18.49
C ILE A 317 15.63 -8.85 17.96
N PHE A 318 14.89 -7.86 18.50
CA PHE A 318 14.99 -6.47 18.08
C PHE A 318 16.40 -5.88 18.33
N ARG A 319 16.98 -6.12 19.50
CA ARG A 319 18.33 -5.64 19.83
C ARG A 319 19.42 -6.25 18.94
N CYS A 320 19.27 -7.53 18.60
CA CYS A 320 20.24 -8.26 17.78
C CYS A 320 20.04 -8.05 16.26
N MET A 321 19.04 -7.29 15.83
CA MET A 321 18.71 -7.10 14.39
C MET A 321 19.92 -6.69 13.56
N ARG A 322 20.67 -5.70 14.04
CA ARG A 322 21.82 -5.16 13.31
C ARG A 322 23.02 -6.13 13.32
N GLU A 323 23.30 -6.71 14.48
CA GLU A 323 24.50 -7.55 14.68
C GLU A 323 24.34 -8.93 14.05
N MET A 324 23.20 -9.58 14.24
CA MET A 324 22.95 -10.94 13.75
C MET A 324 22.45 -11.00 12.31
N TYR A 325 21.65 -10.02 11.90
CA TYR A 325 20.97 -10.06 10.59
C TYR A 325 21.43 -8.95 9.64
N GLY A 326 22.24 -8.00 10.09
CA GLY A 326 22.68 -6.85 9.28
C GLY A 326 21.52 -5.92 8.89
N ILE A 327 20.41 -5.93 9.64
CA ILE A 327 19.18 -5.23 9.32
C ILE A 327 18.99 -4.04 10.25
N GLU A 328 18.98 -2.84 9.69
CA GLU A 328 18.60 -1.63 10.44
C GLU A 328 17.10 -1.62 10.72
N ALA A 329 16.75 -1.27 11.96
CA ALA A 329 15.36 -1.25 12.39
C ALA A 329 14.57 -0.16 11.66
N SER A 330 13.50 -0.53 11.00
CA SER A 330 12.53 0.36 10.33
C SER A 330 11.42 0.76 11.29
N LYS A 331 10.61 1.74 10.87
CA LYS A 331 9.44 2.21 11.64
C LYS A 331 8.45 1.10 11.98
N GLU A 332 8.34 0.09 11.14
CA GLU A 332 7.49 -1.08 11.35
C GLU A 332 8.00 -1.96 12.51
N HIS A 333 9.33 -2.15 12.60
CA HIS A 333 9.94 -2.89 13.70
C HIS A 333 9.73 -2.19 15.03
N TYR A 334 9.93 -0.86 15.10
CA TYR A 334 9.62 -0.06 16.28
C TYR A 334 8.16 -0.15 16.67
N ALA A 335 7.23 -0.11 15.71
CA ALA A 335 5.81 -0.28 15.98
C ALA A 335 5.48 -1.64 16.61
N CYS A 336 6.09 -2.73 16.11
CA CYS A 336 5.93 -4.07 16.70
C CYS A 336 6.44 -4.15 18.14
N VAL A 337 7.56 -3.50 18.46
CA VAL A 337 8.10 -3.47 19.84
C VAL A 337 7.20 -2.67 20.76
N VAL A 338 6.69 -1.51 20.32
CA VAL A 338 5.74 -0.72 21.11
C VAL A 338 4.45 -1.52 21.36
N ASP A 339 3.90 -2.18 20.33
CA ASP A 339 2.73 -3.05 20.48
C ASP A 339 3.00 -4.21 21.46
N LEU A 340 4.17 -4.84 21.38
CA LEU A 340 4.62 -5.90 22.29
C LEU A 340 4.62 -5.45 23.75
N LEU A 341 5.26 -4.32 24.04
CA LEU A 341 5.34 -3.75 25.39
C LEU A 341 3.95 -3.34 25.89
N CYS A 342 3.16 -2.71 25.03
CA CYS A 342 1.80 -2.27 25.37
C CYS A 342 0.88 -3.44 25.68
N ARG A 343 0.87 -4.50 24.84
CA ARG A 343 0.02 -5.69 25.06
C ARG A 343 0.39 -6.45 26.33
N SER A 344 1.66 -6.43 26.70
CA SER A 344 2.14 -7.08 27.94
C SER A 344 1.95 -6.24 29.21
N GLY A 345 1.32 -5.06 29.11
CA GLY A 345 1.10 -4.17 30.26
C GLY A 345 2.31 -3.29 30.62
N ARG A 346 3.44 -3.41 29.92
CA ARG A 346 4.67 -2.62 30.15
C ARG A 346 4.59 -1.26 29.45
N VAL A 347 3.50 -0.52 29.72
CA VAL A 347 3.20 0.74 29.00
C VAL A 347 4.22 1.84 29.35
N ASP A 348 4.75 1.85 30.58
CA ASP A 348 5.79 2.80 31.01
C ASP A 348 7.10 2.55 30.23
N ASP A 349 7.47 1.27 30.02
CA ASP A 349 8.63 0.92 29.20
C ASP A 349 8.41 1.30 27.73
N ALA A 350 7.18 1.10 27.21
CA ALA A 350 6.80 1.52 25.87
C ALA A 350 6.95 3.03 25.69
N TYR A 351 6.55 3.83 26.70
CA TYR A 351 6.72 5.29 26.69
C TYR A 351 8.20 5.68 26.62
N SER A 352 9.04 5.09 27.49
CA SER A 352 10.49 5.33 27.49
C SER A 352 11.11 4.95 26.14
N PHE A 353 10.73 3.80 25.60
CA PHE A 353 11.20 3.33 24.30
C PHE A 353 10.83 4.27 23.14
N VAL A 354 9.60 4.81 23.14
CA VAL A 354 9.18 5.81 22.14
C VAL A 354 9.97 7.10 22.23
N LYS A 355 10.34 7.52 23.44
CA LYS A 355 11.15 8.72 23.66
C LYS A 355 12.61 8.56 23.17
N GLU A 356 13.17 7.39 23.31
CA GLU A 356 14.59 7.10 23.00
C GLU A 356 14.82 6.67 21.53
N MET A 357 13.75 6.33 20.79
CA MET A 357 13.93 5.84 19.42
C MET A 357 14.49 6.94 18.50
N PRO A 358 15.44 6.58 17.59
CA PRO A 358 16.12 7.54 16.71
C PRO A 358 15.29 7.92 15.47
N ILE A 359 14.05 7.45 15.36
CA ILE A 359 13.17 7.70 14.24
C ILE A 359 11.97 8.56 14.64
N ARG A 360 11.33 9.18 13.63
CA ARG A 360 10.09 9.92 13.87
C ARG A 360 8.96 8.98 14.23
N VAL A 361 8.19 9.33 15.26
CA VAL A 361 6.97 8.61 15.66
C VAL A 361 5.99 8.55 14.47
N THR A 362 5.44 7.38 14.18
CA THR A 362 4.47 7.15 13.10
C THR A 362 3.07 6.92 13.66
N ASP A 363 2.05 7.03 12.79
CA ASP A 363 0.65 6.79 13.21
C ASP A 363 0.45 5.36 13.74
N SER A 364 1.19 4.37 13.20
CA SER A 364 1.15 2.98 13.70
C SER A 364 1.71 2.86 15.13
N ILE A 365 2.82 3.56 15.42
CA ILE A 365 3.42 3.60 16.76
C ILE A 365 2.49 4.28 17.75
N ILE A 366 1.91 5.42 17.35
CA ILE A 366 0.94 6.17 18.14
C ILE A 366 -0.28 5.29 18.44
N GLY A 367 -0.84 4.65 17.41
CA GLY A 367 -2.01 3.77 17.55
C GLY A 367 -1.76 2.61 18.51
N ALA A 368 -0.62 1.93 18.40
CA ALA A 368 -0.23 0.85 19.29
C ALA A 368 -0.10 1.34 20.74
N PHE A 369 0.56 2.47 20.96
CA PHE A 369 0.77 3.06 22.30
C PHE A 369 -0.56 3.49 22.94
N PHE A 370 -1.40 4.21 22.23
CA PHE A 370 -2.70 4.64 22.75
C PHE A 370 -3.62 3.45 23.05
N ASN A 371 -3.58 2.41 22.20
CA ASN A 371 -4.34 1.19 22.48
C ASN A 371 -3.87 0.53 23.77
N GLY A 372 -2.56 0.47 24.02
CA GLY A 372 -1.98 0.01 25.27
C GLY A 372 -2.42 0.85 26.47
N CYS A 373 -2.34 2.18 26.35
CA CYS A 373 -2.82 3.09 27.40
C CYS A 373 -4.29 2.85 27.74
N LYS A 374 -5.14 2.67 26.71
CA LYS A 374 -6.58 2.39 26.90
C LYS A 374 -6.82 1.06 27.60
N VAL A 375 -6.17 -0.02 27.16
CA VAL A 375 -6.37 -1.38 27.72
C VAL A 375 -5.90 -1.46 29.16
N HIS A 376 -4.82 -0.76 29.52
CA HIS A 376 -4.20 -0.82 30.84
C HIS A 376 -4.50 0.40 31.73
N ASN A 377 -5.49 1.25 31.36
CA ASN A 377 -5.91 2.44 32.10
C ASN A 377 -4.75 3.40 32.43
N ARG A 378 -3.81 3.58 31.49
CA ARG A 378 -2.65 4.48 31.63
C ARG A 378 -2.89 5.83 30.97
N ARG A 379 -3.96 6.51 31.37
CA ARG A 379 -4.41 7.80 30.84
C ARG A 379 -3.32 8.87 30.86
N TYR A 380 -2.65 9.05 32.00
CA TYR A 380 -1.59 10.06 32.16
C TYR A 380 -0.50 9.92 31.05
N LEU A 381 -0.13 8.70 30.68
CA LEU A 381 0.86 8.46 29.63
C LEU A 381 0.31 8.81 28.24
N ALA A 382 -0.98 8.60 28.01
CA ALA A 382 -1.63 8.97 26.76
C ALA A 382 -1.67 10.49 26.58
N GLU A 383 -2.03 11.23 27.60
CA GLU A 383 -2.03 12.69 27.60
C GLU A 383 -0.61 13.24 27.39
N LYS A 384 0.36 12.71 28.12
CA LYS A 384 1.77 13.15 28.03
C LYS A 384 2.36 12.94 26.66
N ILE A 385 2.10 11.80 26.00
CA ILE A 385 2.59 11.55 24.63
C ILE A 385 1.86 12.42 23.61
N ALA A 386 0.57 12.70 23.83
CA ALA A 386 -0.18 13.61 22.98
C ALA A 386 0.37 15.05 23.04
N GLU A 387 0.72 15.54 24.22
CA GLU A 387 1.39 16.82 24.38
C GLU A 387 2.75 16.86 23.68
N ASP A 388 3.55 15.80 23.85
CA ASP A 388 4.86 15.69 23.18
C ASP A 388 4.71 15.72 21.64
N ILE A 389 3.72 15.03 21.09
CA ILE A 389 3.41 15.05 19.66
C ILE A 389 2.97 16.43 19.19
N LEU A 390 2.16 17.13 20.00
CA LEU A 390 1.70 18.49 19.71
C LEU A 390 2.87 19.49 19.73
N ARG A 391 3.77 19.38 20.70
CA ARG A 391 4.99 20.21 20.80
C ARG A 391 5.92 20.03 19.62
N MET A 392 5.99 18.81 19.06
CA MET A 392 6.82 18.50 17.89
C MET A 392 6.23 19.04 16.57
N LYS A 393 5.14 19.83 16.59
CA LYS A 393 4.44 20.37 15.39
C LYS A 393 4.10 19.31 14.34
N LEU A 394 3.88 18.08 14.77
CA LEU A 394 3.46 16.99 13.89
C LEU A 394 1.95 17.11 13.67
N ASN A 395 1.53 17.66 12.53
CA ASN A 395 0.14 17.65 12.07
C ASN A 395 -0.26 16.20 11.72
N ARG A 396 -0.70 15.41 12.72
CA ARG A 396 -1.06 14.00 12.50
C ARG A 396 -2.48 13.72 12.98
N PRO A 397 -3.36 13.31 12.03
CA PRO A 397 -4.78 13.03 12.29
C PRO A 397 -5.00 11.93 13.33
N GLY A 398 -4.25 10.84 13.24
CA GLY A 398 -4.49 9.61 14.00
C GLY A 398 -4.35 9.78 15.52
N GLY A 399 -3.33 10.50 15.97
CA GLY A 399 -3.10 10.76 17.40
C GLY A 399 -4.22 11.58 18.05
N LEU A 400 -4.63 12.67 17.39
CA LEU A 400 -5.70 13.55 17.88
C LEU A 400 -7.06 12.86 17.88
N VAL A 401 -7.36 12.06 16.84
CA VAL A 401 -8.59 11.25 16.78
C VAL A 401 -8.64 10.25 17.94
N THR A 402 -7.52 9.59 18.23
CA THR A 402 -7.48 8.59 19.31
C THR A 402 -7.58 9.23 20.68
N LEU A 403 -6.93 10.38 20.88
CA LEU A 403 -7.07 11.17 22.12
C LEU A 403 -8.51 11.62 22.32
N SER A 404 -9.17 12.18 21.29
CA SER A 404 -10.59 12.52 21.34
C SER A 404 -11.48 11.32 21.68
N ASN A 405 -11.13 10.12 21.20
CA ASN A 405 -11.89 8.90 21.51
C ASN A 405 -11.65 8.43 22.95
N ILE A 406 -10.46 8.62 23.52
CA ILE A 406 -10.17 8.30 24.93
C ILE A 406 -11.02 9.20 25.85
N HIS A 407 -10.99 10.52 25.66
CA HIS A 407 -11.84 11.43 26.43
C HIS A 407 -13.34 11.14 26.26
N ALA A 408 -13.78 10.79 25.03
CA ALA A 408 -15.17 10.43 24.78
C ALA A 408 -15.60 9.14 25.53
N SER A 409 -14.71 8.16 25.65
CA SER A 409 -15.01 6.91 26.37
C SER A 409 -15.17 7.10 27.87
N GLU A 410 -14.69 8.22 28.41
CA GLU A 410 -14.74 8.59 29.81
C GLU A 410 -15.81 9.67 30.11
N GLY A 411 -16.53 10.13 29.07
CA GLY A 411 -17.58 11.12 29.23
C GLY A 411 -17.08 12.57 29.36
N GLU A 412 -15.80 12.83 29.11
CA GLU A 412 -15.17 14.16 29.18
C GLU A 412 -15.41 14.95 27.90
N TRP A 413 -16.65 15.33 27.69
CA TRP A 413 -17.09 15.95 26.44
C TRP A 413 -16.45 17.32 26.17
N GLU A 414 -16.06 18.05 27.21
CA GLU A 414 -15.36 19.34 27.09
C GLU A 414 -13.96 19.16 26.47
N GLU A 415 -13.21 18.16 26.94
CA GLU A 415 -11.91 17.81 26.38
C GLU A 415 -12.01 17.24 24.96
N VAL A 416 -13.07 16.46 24.69
CA VAL A 416 -13.38 15.99 23.32
C VAL A 416 -13.56 17.19 22.38
N GLU A 417 -14.28 18.22 22.81
CA GLU A 417 -14.54 19.41 22.01
C GLU A 417 -13.26 20.21 21.79
N ASN A 418 -12.43 20.37 22.81
CA ASN A 418 -11.13 21.02 22.74
C ASN A 418 -10.20 20.33 21.72
N VAL A 419 -10.07 18.99 21.80
CA VAL A 419 -9.25 18.23 20.85
C VAL A 419 -9.81 18.34 19.43
N ARG A 420 -11.13 18.28 19.25
CA ARG A 420 -11.78 18.44 17.93
C ARG A 420 -11.64 19.84 17.35
N LYS A 421 -11.66 20.87 18.20
CA LYS A 421 -11.38 22.25 17.80
C LYS A 421 -9.95 22.39 17.30
N MET A 422 -8.98 21.84 18.04
CA MET A 422 -7.58 21.80 17.60
C MET A 422 -7.42 21.03 16.28
N MET A 423 -8.18 19.94 16.06
CA MET A 423 -8.18 19.22 14.78
C MET A 423 -8.66 20.11 13.64
N LYS A 424 -9.75 20.85 13.82
CA LYS A 424 -10.28 21.78 12.82
C LYS A 424 -9.29 22.91 12.50
N GLU A 425 -8.69 23.53 13.50
CA GLU A 425 -7.70 24.61 13.34
C GLU A 425 -6.45 24.15 12.57
N LYS A 426 -6.11 22.85 12.69
CA LYS A 426 -4.98 22.22 11.99
C LYS A 426 -5.35 21.56 10.66
N GLY A 427 -6.59 21.73 10.19
CA GLY A 427 -7.07 21.13 8.93
C GLY A 427 -7.12 19.59 8.96
N VAL A 428 -7.23 19.01 10.15
CA VAL A 428 -7.26 17.56 10.36
C VAL A 428 -8.72 17.07 10.38
N HIS A 429 -9.13 16.33 9.36
CA HIS A 429 -10.45 15.73 9.29
C HIS A 429 -10.42 14.25 9.67
N LYS A 430 -11.45 13.80 10.42
CA LYS A 430 -11.66 12.40 10.75
C LYS A 430 -12.12 11.68 9.48
N ASN A 431 -11.30 10.80 8.91
CA ASN A 431 -11.76 9.87 7.89
C ASN A 431 -12.74 8.90 8.54
N LEU A 432 -14.03 9.03 8.21
CA LEU A 432 -15.05 8.07 8.57
C LEU A 432 -14.78 6.77 7.80
N VAL A 433 -14.05 5.84 8.42
CA VAL A 433 -14.13 4.45 8.02
C VAL A 433 -15.56 4.04 8.33
N SER A 434 -16.38 3.85 7.31
CA SER A 434 -17.75 3.33 7.44
C SER A 434 -17.67 1.90 7.99
N VAL A 435 -17.74 1.77 9.30
CA VAL A 435 -18.12 0.52 9.93
C VAL A 435 -19.59 0.34 9.57
N GLY A 436 -19.86 -0.55 8.61
CA GLY A 436 -21.19 -0.91 8.17
C GLY A 436 -21.99 -1.55 9.30
N LEU A 437 -22.60 -0.74 10.15
CA LEU A 437 -23.70 -1.15 11.00
C LEU A 437 -24.91 -1.35 10.10
N ARG A 438 -25.11 -2.58 9.60
CA ARG A 438 -26.41 -3.02 9.09
C ARG A 438 -27.43 -2.87 10.24
N ARG A 439 -28.22 -1.80 10.23
CA ARG A 439 -29.45 -1.75 10.98
C ARG A 439 -30.33 -2.90 10.50
N ARG A 440 -30.54 -3.90 11.36
CA ARG A 440 -31.64 -4.83 11.22
C ARG A 440 -32.92 -4.00 11.36
N THR A 441 -33.56 -3.67 10.26
CA THR A 441 -34.96 -3.28 10.27
C THR A 441 -35.76 -4.54 10.51
N SER A 442 -36.18 -4.76 11.73
CA SER A 442 -37.31 -5.63 12.06
C SER A 442 -38.57 -4.97 11.48
N SER A 443 -39.13 -5.56 10.45
CA SER A 443 -40.50 -5.26 10.04
C SER A 443 -41.47 -5.89 11.04
N PRO A 444 -42.48 -5.19 11.55
CA PRO A 444 -43.62 -5.82 12.22
C PRO A 444 -44.61 -6.29 11.15
N LYS A 445 -45.04 -7.51 11.29
CA LYS A 445 -46.25 -8.21 10.78
C LYS A 445 -46.90 -7.72 9.49
#